data_2619d4f0fb210c236ae6ba300689860a
#
_entry.id   2619d4f0fb210c236ae6ba300689860a
#
_cell.length_a   1.000
_cell.length_b   1.000
_cell.length_c   1.000
_cell.angle_alpha   90.00
_cell.angle_beta   90.00
_cell.angle_gamma   90.00
#
_symmetry.space_group_name_H-M   'P 1'
#
loop_
_entity.id
_entity.type
_entity.pdbx_description
1 polymer ?
#
loop_
_entity_poly.entity_id
_entity_poly.type
_entity_poly.pdbx_seq_one_letter_code
_entity_poly.pdbx_strand_id
1 'polypeptide(L)'
;ISYIGSYEGMEKGMIMETKTPYYGIATGKLRRYFDLKNFTDPFRIIKGYFEARSRLKKIHPDVVFSKGGFVAVPVVRAAHALKIPVIIHESDMTPGLANKLCIPVASKVCCNFPETLKYLPSDKAVLSGSPIRSQLFEGDRSRGLHFCGLTSDKPVILIMGGSLGAVAVNEAVRAVLPELLKDFQVIHLCGKGKTDKSLNNVTGYVQYEFIKEELRDLLAAADLIISRAGANAICEILALRKPNILIPLPAAASRGDQILNAESFQKQGFSYLLPEEEITNEKFLDTIHQVYSDRENYQKQMASSQQNQAIPIIADLIDQLASV
;
A
#
# COMPACT_ATOMS: atom_id res chain seq x y z
N ILE A 1 -10.79 20.63 -6.18
CA ILE A 1 -10.80 19.16 -5.93
C ILE A 1 -12.04 18.81 -5.13
N SER A 2 -12.72 17.72 -5.46
CA SER A 2 -13.87 17.15 -4.74
C SER A 2 -13.70 15.63 -4.64
N TYR A 3 -14.26 15.02 -3.61
CA TYR A 3 -14.20 13.58 -3.40
C TYR A 3 -15.59 12.94 -3.48
N ILE A 4 -15.73 11.88 -4.26
CA ILE A 4 -16.95 11.07 -4.31
C ILE A 4 -16.65 9.70 -3.68
N GLY A 5 -17.35 9.35 -2.61
CA GLY A 5 -17.17 8.11 -1.87
C GLY A 5 -18.49 7.46 -1.46
N SER A 6 -18.43 6.42 -0.64
CA SER A 6 -19.64 5.80 -0.09
C SER A 6 -20.25 6.68 1.02
N TYR A 7 -21.56 6.53 1.31
CA TYR A 7 -22.19 7.30 2.38
C TYR A 7 -21.55 7.10 3.75
N GLU A 8 -21.07 5.87 4.04
CA GLU A 8 -20.55 5.43 5.34
C GLU A 8 -19.18 4.76 5.21
N GLY A 9 -18.36 5.20 4.25
CA GLY A 9 -17.01 4.67 4.07
C GLY A 9 -16.03 5.15 5.15
N MET A 10 -15.05 4.32 5.47
CA MET A 10 -13.95 4.70 6.38
C MET A 10 -13.18 5.92 5.87
N GLU A 11 -13.15 6.11 4.55
CA GLU A 11 -12.51 7.23 3.87
C GLU A 11 -13.16 8.58 4.19
N LYS A 12 -14.45 8.60 4.56
CA LYS A 12 -15.18 9.84 4.80
C LYS A 12 -14.55 10.70 5.89
N GLY A 13 -14.22 10.10 7.03
CA GLY A 13 -13.57 10.82 8.14
C GLY A 13 -12.23 11.43 7.71
N MET A 14 -11.39 10.64 7.06
CA MET A 14 -10.07 11.08 6.59
C MET A 14 -10.14 12.22 5.57
N ILE A 15 -11.11 12.16 4.64
CA ILE A 15 -11.28 13.21 3.63
C ILE A 15 -11.81 14.50 4.25
N MET A 16 -12.75 14.40 5.21
CA MET A 16 -13.27 15.58 5.90
C MET A 16 -12.18 16.33 6.69
N GLU A 17 -11.19 15.64 7.25
CA GLU A 17 -10.03 16.25 7.92
C GLU A 17 -9.22 17.15 6.96
N THR A 18 -9.19 16.82 5.66
CA THR A 18 -8.51 17.61 4.63
C THR A 18 -9.30 18.84 4.15
N LYS A 19 -10.51 19.07 4.67
CA LYS A 19 -11.46 20.09 4.21
C LYS A 19 -11.89 19.95 2.74
N THR A 20 -11.65 18.79 2.12
CA THR A 20 -12.09 18.48 0.76
C THR A 20 -13.61 18.20 0.74
N PRO A 21 -14.40 18.83 -0.14
CA PRO A 21 -15.81 18.53 -0.29
C PRO A 21 -16.05 17.05 -0.56
N TYR A 22 -16.85 16.40 0.29
CA TYR A 22 -17.17 14.97 0.19
C TYR A 22 -18.63 14.75 -0.25
N TYR A 23 -18.82 13.96 -1.29
CA TYR A 23 -20.13 13.60 -1.82
C TYR A 23 -20.34 12.10 -1.69
N GLY A 24 -21.30 11.71 -0.83
CA GLY A 24 -21.69 10.31 -0.67
C GLY A 24 -22.59 9.84 -1.82
N ILE A 25 -22.37 8.59 -2.26
CA ILE A 25 -23.24 7.88 -3.21
C ILE A 25 -23.58 6.48 -2.70
N ALA A 26 -24.68 5.91 -3.21
CA ALA A 26 -25.00 4.52 -2.97
C ALA A 26 -23.96 3.61 -3.64
N THR A 27 -23.55 2.56 -2.93
CA THR A 27 -22.53 1.62 -3.40
C THR A 27 -22.95 0.19 -3.11
N GLY A 28 -22.59 -0.75 -3.98
CA GLY A 28 -22.78 -2.19 -3.80
C GLY A 28 -21.45 -2.92 -3.96
N LYS A 29 -21.22 -3.92 -3.13
CA LYS A 29 -20.04 -4.79 -3.22
C LYS A 29 -20.41 -6.01 -4.06
N LEU A 30 -19.80 -6.18 -5.23
CA LEU A 30 -19.89 -7.44 -5.98
C LEU A 30 -19.07 -8.50 -5.24
N ARG A 31 -19.75 -9.27 -4.36
CA ARG A 31 -19.14 -10.36 -3.61
C ARG A 31 -19.06 -11.62 -4.46
N ARG A 32 -17.94 -12.32 -4.37
CA ARG A 32 -17.72 -13.57 -5.10
C ARG A 32 -18.34 -14.81 -4.42
N TYR A 33 -18.84 -14.65 -3.19
CA TYR A 33 -19.52 -15.69 -2.44
C TYR A 33 -21.02 -15.38 -2.35
N PHE A 34 -21.83 -16.39 -2.11
CA PHE A 34 -23.27 -16.25 -1.97
C PHE A 34 -23.58 -15.40 -0.72
N ASP A 35 -24.22 -14.26 -0.92
CA ASP A 35 -24.70 -13.35 0.11
C ASP A 35 -26.04 -12.78 -0.38
N LEU A 36 -27.05 -12.74 0.47
CA LEU A 36 -28.36 -12.16 0.15
C LEU A 36 -28.26 -10.70 -0.36
N LYS A 37 -27.23 -9.98 0.07
CA LYS A 37 -26.93 -8.63 -0.41
C LYS A 37 -26.53 -8.60 -1.90
N ASN A 38 -26.12 -9.72 -2.48
CA ASN A 38 -25.84 -9.81 -3.92
C ASN A 38 -27.07 -9.53 -4.79
N PHE A 39 -28.29 -9.71 -4.25
CA PHE A 39 -29.53 -9.38 -4.95
C PHE A 39 -29.88 -7.88 -4.87
N THR A 40 -29.47 -7.18 -3.82
CA THR A 40 -29.73 -5.74 -3.63
C THR A 40 -28.60 -4.86 -4.14
N ASP A 41 -27.39 -5.37 -4.16
CA ASP A 41 -26.19 -4.60 -4.56
C ASP A 41 -26.25 -4.11 -6.03
N PRO A 42 -26.77 -4.85 -7.04
CA PRO A 42 -26.95 -4.31 -8.39
C PRO A 42 -27.85 -3.06 -8.44
N PHE A 43 -28.95 -3.05 -7.70
CA PHE A 43 -29.83 -1.87 -7.61
C PHE A 43 -29.12 -0.69 -6.94
N ARG A 44 -28.31 -0.95 -5.92
CA ARG A 44 -27.51 0.07 -5.26
C ARG A 44 -26.44 0.65 -6.20
N ILE A 45 -25.82 -0.17 -7.05
CA ILE A 45 -24.85 0.29 -8.06
C ILE A 45 -25.54 1.18 -9.10
N ILE A 46 -26.73 0.80 -9.57
CA ILE A 46 -27.53 1.61 -10.51
C ILE A 46 -27.92 2.94 -9.85
N LYS A 47 -28.40 2.93 -8.62
CA LYS A 47 -28.69 4.16 -7.85
C LYS A 47 -27.44 5.01 -7.74
N GLY A 48 -26.30 4.42 -7.35
CA GLY A 48 -25.01 5.11 -7.24
C GLY A 48 -24.55 5.75 -8.55
N TYR A 49 -24.83 5.10 -9.70
CA TYR A 49 -24.55 5.68 -11.02
C TYR A 49 -25.32 6.98 -11.27
N PHE A 50 -26.64 7.00 -10.99
CA PHE A 50 -27.45 8.21 -11.18
C PHE A 50 -27.07 9.32 -10.18
N GLU A 51 -26.77 8.96 -8.95
CA GLU A 51 -26.26 9.89 -7.94
C GLU A 51 -24.90 10.48 -8.35
N ALA A 52 -23.94 9.64 -8.76
CA ALA A 52 -22.65 10.08 -9.28
C ALA A 52 -22.83 11.02 -10.48
N ARG A 53 -23.68 10.66 -11.44
CA ARG A 53 -23.96 11.49 -12.61
C ARG A 53 -24.54 12.86 -12.23
N SER A 54 -25.46 12.90 -11.25
CA SER A 54 -26.01 14.16 -10.74
C SER A 54 -24.94 15.02 -10.04
N ARG A 55 -24.05 14.39 -9.25
CA ARG A 55 -22.94 15.10 -8.59
C ARG A 55 -21.93 15.64 -9.60
N LEU A 56 -21.49 14.81 -10.55
CA LEU A 56 -20.55 15.24 -11.61
C LEU A 56 -21.10 16.39 -12.43
N LYS A 57 -22.41 16.40 -12.75
CA LYS A 57 -23.08 17.55 -13.41
C LYS A 57 -23.07 18.83 -12.59
N LYS A 58 -23.03 18.76 -11.26
CA LYS A 58 -22.96 19.93 -10.38
C LYS A 58 -21.53 20.42 -10.14
N ILE A 59 -20.59 19.47 -10.08
CA ILE A 59 -19.17 19.75 -9.80
C ILE A 59 -18.48 20.28 -11.05
N HIS A 60 -18.90 19.83 -12.26
CA HIS A 60 -18.25 20.13 -13.54
C HIS A 60 -16.73 19.91 -13.51
N PRO A 61 -16.26 18.69 -13.12
CA PRO A 61 -14.82 18.44 -13.08
C PRO A 61 -14.26 18.28 -14.49
N ASP A 62 -13.05 18.76 -14.72
CA ASP A 62 -12.32 18.61 -15.97
C ASP A 62 -11.82 17.16 -16.14
N VAL A 63 -11.44 16.50 -15.04
CA VAL A 63 -10.94 15.12 -15.02
C VAL A 63 -11.44 14.39 -13.77
N VAL A 64 -11.68 13.08 -13.91
CA VAL A 64 -11.93 12.18 -12.78
C VAL A 64 -10.74 11.26 -12.59
N PHE A 65 -10.14 11.28 -11.38
CA PHE A 65 -9.09 10.34 -10.98
C PHE A 65 -9.65 9.29 -10.01
N SER A 66 -9.37 8.01 -10.25
CA SER A 66 -9.84 6.91 -9.42
C SER A 66 -8.72 5.95 -9.02
N LYS A 67 -8.58 5.70 -7.72
CA LYS A 67 -7.68 4.66 -7.15
C LYS A 67 -8.31 3.25 -7.16
N GLY A 68 -9.46 3.08 -7.82
CA GLY A 68 -10.16 1.80 -7.87
C GLY A 68 -11.14 1.58 -6.71
N GLY A 69 -11.45 0.32 -6.45
CA GLY A 69 -12.48 -0.07 -5.48
C GLY A 69 -13.91 -0.08 -6.08
N PHE A 70 -14.85 -0.70 -5.36
CA PHE A 70 -16.21 -0.89 -5.86
C PHE A 70 -17.02 0.42 -6.02
N VAL A 71 -16.65 1.47 -5.27
CA VAL A 71 -17.23 2.82 -5.37
C VAL A 71 -16.88 3.49 -6.69
N ALA A 72 -15.72 3.17 -7.25
CA ALA A 72 -15.24 3.77 -8.49
C ALA A 72 -16.12 3.44 -9.70
N VAL A 73 -16.69 2.23 -9.78
CA VAL A 73 -17.42 1.76 -10.96
C VAL A 73 -18.55 2.69 -11.37
N PRO A 74 -19.53 3.03 -10.50
CA PRO A 74 -20.61 3.96 -10.86
C PRO A 74 -20.10 5.35 -11.21
N VAL A 75 -19.05 5.85 -10.55
CA VAL A 75 -18.47 7.19 -10.80
C VAL A 75 -17.79 7.25 -12.17
N VAL A 76 -16.91 6.28 -12.47
CA VAL A 76 -16.18 6.18 -13.74
C VAL A 76 -17.14 6.03 -14.92
N ARG A 77 -18.18 5.19 -14.78
CA ARG A 77 -19.19 5.01 -15.82
C ARG A 77 -20.03 6.28 -16.03
N ALA A 78 -20.36 7.01 -14.96
CA ALA A 78 -21.10 8.26 -15.04
C ALA A 78 -20.24 9.38 -15.67
N ALA A 79 -18.96 9.46 -15.33
CA ALA A 79 -18.01 10.40 -15.96
C ALA A 79 -17.89 10.16 -17.46
N HIS A 80 -17.70 8.90 -17.86
CA HIS A 80 -17.65 8.54 -19.27
C HIS A 80 -18.93 8.94 -20.03
N ALA A 81 -20.11 8.67 -19.45
CA ALA A 81 -21.40 9.06 -20.05
C ALA A 81 -21.60 10.59 -20.14
N LEU A 82 -20.85 11.37 -19.39
CA LEU A 82 -20.79 12.83 -19.43
C LEU A 82 -19.63 13.35 -20.28
N LYS A 83 -18.85 12.47 -20.91
CA LYS A 83 -17.66 12.79 -21.70
C LYS A 83 -16.54 13.45 -20.89
N ILE A 84 -16.51 13.21 -19.57
CA ILE A 84 -15.44 13.67 -18.69
C ILE A 84 -14.29 12.66 -18.76
N PRO A 85 -13.06 13.07 -19.04
CA PRO A 85 -11.90 12.19 -19.06
C PRO A 85 -11.69 11.50 -17.71
N VAL A 86 -11.26 10.22 -17.76
CA VAL A 86 -11.06 9.41 -16.56
C VAL A 86 -9.66 8.81 -16.56
N ILE A 87 -8.93 9.02 -15.46
CA ILE A 87 -7.70 8.30 -15.14
C ILE A 87 -8.04 7.30 -14.04
N ILE A 88 -7.71 6.04 -14.23
CA ILE A 88 -7.78 5.02 -13.17
C ILE A 88 -6.39 4.56 -12.78
N HIS A 89 -6.23 4.13 -11.55
CA HIS A 89 -4.98 3.61 -11.03
C HIS A 89 -5.17 2.19 -10.48
N GLU A 90 -4.38 1.24 -10.99
CA GLU A 90 -4.32 -0.12 -10.48
C GLU A 90 -3.13 -0.26 -9.54
N SER A 91 -3.40 -0.64 -8.31
CA SER A 91 -2.37 -0.79 -7.27
C SER A 91 -1.83 -2.21 -7.18
N ASP A 92 -2.62 -3.21 -7.55
CA ASP A 92 -2.24 -4.61 -7.51
C ASP A 92 -1.64 -5.06 -8.85
N MET A 93 -0.88 -6.16 -8.83
CA MET A 93 -0.26 -6.68 -10.05
C MET A 93 -1.28 -7.11 -11.11
N THR A 94 -2.40 -7.69 -10.68
CA THR A 94 -3.49 -8.07 -11.57
C THR A 94 -4.69 -7.17 -11.37
N PRO A 95 -5.27 -6.59 -12.45
CA PRO A 95 -6.41 -5.70 -12.31
C PRO A 95 -7.58 -6.34 -11.57
N GLY A 96 -8.01 -5.68 -10.50
CA GLY A 96 -9.19 -6.07 -9.74
C GLY A 96 -10.49 -5.96 -10.55
N LEU A 97 -11.56 -6.64 -10.13
CA LEU A 97 -12.84 -6.66 -10.86
C LEU A 97 -13.38 -5.24 -11.12
N ALA A 98 -13.29 -4.34 -10.15
CA ALA A 98 -13.74 -2.97 -10.29
C ALA A 98 -12.98 -2.24 -11.41
N ASN A 99 -11.64 -2.36 -11.43
CA ASN A 99 -10.82 -1.76 -12.47
C ASN A 99 -11.05 -2.43 -13.83
N LYS A 100 -11.22 -3.75 -13.90
CA LYS A 100 -11.59 -4.44 -15.15
C LYS A 100 -12.87 -3.88 -15.79
N LEU A 101 -13.85 -3.49 -14.97
CA LEU A 101 -15.09 -2.84 -15.44
C LEU A 101 -14.87 -1.38 -15.85
N CYS A 102 -13.83 -0.71 -15.35
CA CYS A 102 -13.52 0.70 -15.63
C CYS A 102 -12.55 0.87 -16.80
N ILE A 103 -11.59 -0.04 -17.01
CA ILE A 103 -10.56 0.00 -18.06
C ILE A 103 -11.11 0.35 -19.45
N PRO A 104 -12.22 -0.27 -19.96
CA PRO A 104 -12.71 0.01 -21.30
C PRO A 104 -13.08 1.47 -21.53
N VAL A 105 -13.53 2.18 -20.49
CA VAL A 105 -14.04 3.56 -20.56
C VAL A 105 -13.06 4.59 -20.01
N ALA A 106 -11.94 4.17 -19.44
CA ALA A 106 -10.89 5.07 -18.97
C ALA A 106 -10.11 5.69 -20.12
N SER A 107 -9.68 6.93 -19.96
CA SER A 107 -8.77 7.65 -20.88
C SER A 107 -7.34 7.18 -20.69
N LYS A 108 -6.90 7.02 -19.43
CA LYS A 108 -5.59 6.48 -19.04
C LYS A 108 -5.72 5.51 -17.86
N VAL A 109 -4.80 4.56 -17.82
CA VAL A 109 -4.73 3.52 -16.79
C VAL A 109 -3.32 3.48 -16.22
N CYS A 110 -3.13 4.07 -15.05
CA CYS A 110 -1.89 4.03 -14.31
C CYS A 110 -1.75 2.69 -13.57
N CYS A 111 -0.53 2.20 -13.39
CA CYS A 111 -0.27 0.99 -12.62
C CYS A 111 1.05 1.06 -11.85
N ASN A 112 1.12 0.24 -10.77
CA ASN A 112 2.30 0.16 -9.91
C ASN A 112 3.41 -0.72 -10.52
N PHE A 113 3.03 -1.83 -11.15
CA PHE A 113 3.97 -2.89 -11.54
C PHE A 113 4.15 -2.96 -13.05
N PRO A 114 5.38 -3.15 -13.55
CA PRO A 114 5.62 -3.35 -14.98
C PRO A 114 4.83 -4.53 -15.56
N GLU A 115 4.68 -5.61 -14.77
CA GLU A 115 3.97 -6.80 -15.17
C GLU A 115 2.46 -6.57 -15.37
N THR A 116 1.92 -5.49 -14.79
CA THR A 116 0.51 -5.12 -14.96
C THR A 116 0.23 -4.65 -16.40
N LEU A 117 1.23 -4.07 -17.08
CA LEU A 117 1.09 -3.53 -18.43
C LEU A 117 0.54 -4.56 -19.42
N LYS A 118 0.88 -5.84 -19.29
CA LYS A 118 0.37 -6.92 -20.17
C LYS A 118 -1.15 -7.15 -20.09
N TYR A 119 -1.78 -6.65 -19.02
CA TYR A 119 -3.25 -6.77 -18.81
C TYR A 119 -4.00 -5.51 -19.23
N LEU A 120 -3.30 -4.48 -19.67
CA LEU A 120 -3.86 -3.16 -19.98
C LEU A 120 -3.79 -2.87 -21.48
N PRO A 121 -4.75 -2.11 -22.05
CA PRO A 121 -4.63 -1.61 -23.42
C PRO A 121 -3.39 -0.72 -23.56
N SER A 122 -2.52 -1.01 -24.54
CA SER A 122 -1.22 -0.35 -24.70
C SER A 122 -1.31 1.17 -24.95
N ASP A 123 -2.38 1.64 -25.57
CA ASP A 123 -2.65 3.06 -25.84
C ASP A 123 -3.06 3.87 -24.60
N LYS A 124 -3.47 3.18 -23.54
CA LYS A 124 -3.94 3.78 -22.29
C LYS A 124 -3.03 3.53 -21.09
N ALA A 125 -2.20 2.48 -21.15
CA ALA A 125 -1.38 2.01 -20.04
C ALA A 125 -0.22 2.97 -19.73
N VAL A 126 -0.04 3.28 -18.44
CA VAL A 126 1.05 4.12 -17.93
C VAL A 126 1.64 3.47 -16.68
N LEU A 127 2.92 3.13 -16.73
CA LEU A 127 3.66 2.70 -15.54
C LEU A 127 4.00 3.95 -14.72
N SER A 128 3.18 4.26 -13.74
CA SER A 128 3.36 5.45 -12.89
C SER A 128 4.04 5.14 -11.55
N GLY A 129 3.93 3.91 -11.05
CA GLY A 129 4.14 3.61 -9.65
C GLY A 129 2.97 4.09 -8.78
N SER A 130 3.12 4.01 -7.46
CA SER A 130 2.11 4.40 -6.49
C SER A 130 2.34 5.83 -5.98
N PRO A 131 1.33 6.69 -5.93
CA PRO A 131 1.47 8.01 -5.31
C PRO A 131 1.67 7.85 -3.80
N ILE A 132 2.82 8.27 -3.32
CA ILE A 132 3.24 8.16 -1.93
C ILE A 132 3.02 9.50 -1.23
N ARG A 133 2.54 9.44 0.01
CA ARG A 133 2.29 10.64 0.83
C ARG A 133 3.60 11.38 1.12
N SER A 134 3.64 12.69 0.84
CA SER A 134 4.83 13.53 1.08
C SER A 134 5.31 13.48 2.53
N GLN A 135 4.38 13.38 3.48
CA GLN A 135 4.69 13.30 4.92
C GLN A 135 5.62 12.14 5.30
N LEU A 136 5.66 11.05 4.50
CA LEU A 136 6.58 9.94 4.77
C LEU A 136 8.06 10.33 4.56
N PHE A 137 8.32 11.31 3.69
CA PHE A 137 9.67 11.83 3.45
C PHE A 137 10.13 12.85 4.50
N GLU A 138 9.23 13.31 5.39
CA GLU A 138 9.51 14.25 6.48
C GLU A 138 9.92 13.53 7.78
N GLY A 139 10.08 12.21 7.72
CA GLY A 139 10.50 11.41 8.87
C GLY A 139 11.92 11.76 9.33
N ASP A 140 12.13 11.73 10.64
CA ASP A 140 13.41 12.01 11.28
C ASP A 140 13.88 10.83 12.13
N ARG A 141 15.11 10.37 11.87
CA ARG A 141 15.72 9.23 12.57
C ARG A 141 15.81 9.47 14.08
N SER A 142 16.25 10.65 14.49
CA SER A 142 16.47 10.96 15.90
C SER A 142 15.16 11.01 16.67
N ARG A 143 14.09 11.56 16.07
CA ARG A 143 12.74 11.53 16.65
C ARG A 143 12.22 10.10 16.78
N GLY A 144 12.41 9.27 15.75
CA GLY A 144 12.01 7.86 15.80
C GLY A 144 12.71 7.07 16.91
N LEU A 145 14.02 7.22 17.03
CA LEU A 145 14.81 6.59 18.09
C LEU A 145 14.36 7.07 19.46
N HIS A 146 14.20 8.38 19.65
CA HIS A 146 13.75 8.97 20.92
C HIS A 146 12.37 8.47 21.32
N PHE A 147 11.41 8.45 20.38
CA PHE A 147 10.06 7.93 20.61
C PHE A 147 10.07 6.47 21.09
N CYS A 148 10.97 5.66 20.54
CA CYS A 148 11.11 4.25 20.89
C CYS A 148 12.00 4.00 22.11
N GLY A 149 12.68 5.02 22.66
CA GLY A 149 13.67 4.84 23.73
C GLY A 149 14.88 4.03 23.27
N LEU A 150 15.20 4.09 21.98
CA LEU A 150 16.35 3.41 21.37
C LEU A 150 17.53 4.35 21.22
N THR A 151 18.72 3.77 21.02
CA THR A 151 19.98 4.50 20.89
C THR A 151 20.48 4.50 19.42
N SER A 152 21.55 5.22 19.14
CA SER A 152 22.14 5.28 17.80
C SER A 152 23.34 4.32 17.58
N ASP A 153 23.66 3.52 18.59
CA ASP A 153 24.86 2.64 18.63
C ASP A 153 24.69 1.36 17.84
N LYS A 154 23.45 0.92 17.60
CA LYS A 154 23.15 -0.25 16.77
C LYS A 154 22.15 0.08 15.66
N PRO A 155 22.21 -0.63 14.53
CA PRO A 155 21.20 -0.51 13.48
C PRO A 155 19.83 -0.98 13.96
N VAL A 156 18.78 -0.43 13.34
CA VAL A 156 17.38 -0.67 13.71
C VAL A 156 16.67 -1.50 12.66
N ILE A 157 16.03 -2.58 13.10
CA ILE A 157 15.09 -3.35 12.29
C ILE A 157 13.67 -2.92 12.63
N LEU A 158 12.91 -2.48 11.64
CA LEU A 158 11.47 -2.22 11.77
C LEU A 158 10.67 -3.39 11.20
N ILE A 159 9.80 -3.98 12.02
CA ILE A 159 8.97 -5.11 11.62
C ILE A 159 7.51 -4.67 11.54
N MET A 160 6.87 -4.91 10.38
CA MET A 160 5.51 -4.49 10.08
C MET A 160 4.66 -5.66 9.57
N GLY A 161 3.78 -6.19 10.41
CA GLY A 161 2.86 -7.29 10.05
C GLY A 161 1.58 -6.85 9.31
N GLY A 162 1.42 -5.55 9.04
CA GLY A 162 0.17 -4.95 8.59
C GLY A 162 -0.82 -4.66 9.73
N SER A 163 -1.96 -4.00 9.43
CA SER A 163 -2.92 -3.51 10.44
C SER A 163 -3.53 -4.61 11.33
N LEU A 164 -3.68 -5.81 10.80
CA LEU A 164 -4.16 -6.98 11.55
C LEU A 164 -3.03 -7.75 12.25
N GLY A 165 -1.77 -7.40 11.97
CA GLY A 165 -0.58 -8.09 12.42
C GLY A 165 -0.42 -9.47 11.77
N ALA A 166 0.79 -10.01 11.80
CA ALA A 166 1.16 -11.30 11.22
C ALA A 166 1.64 -12.24 12.32
N VAL A 167 0.81 -13.19 12.76
CA VAL A 167 1.15 -14.09 13.88
C VAL A 167 2.45 -14.83 13.60
N ALA A 168 2.58 -15.47 12.44
CA ALA A 168 3.79 -16.22 12.09
C ALA A 168 5.06 -15.36 12.08
N VAL A 169 4.98 -14.13 11.56
CA VAL A 169 6.11 -13.18 11.58
C VAL A 169 6.45 -12.78 13.02
N ASN A 170 5.43 -12.48 13.85
CA ASN A 170 5.64 -12.12 15.25
C ASN A 170 6.33 -13.25 16.04
N GLU A 171 5.90 -14.49 15.80
CA GLU A 171 6.49 -15.68 16.45
C GLU A 171 7.93 -15.91 15.98
N ALA A 172 8.20 -15.81 14.67
CA ALA A 172 9.54 -15.95 14.12
C ALA A 172 10.51 -14.92 14.71
N VAL A 173 10.10 -13.65 14.79
CA VAL A 173 10.90 -12.58 15.39
C VAL A 173 11.20 -12.86 16.86
N ARG A 174 10.18 -13.25 17.63
CA ARG A 174 10.33 -13.52 19.07
C ARG A 174 11.24 -14.71 19.34
N ALA A 175 11.18 -15.74 18.50
CA ALA A 175 12.01 -16.93 18.63
C ALA A 175 13.52 -16.63 18.48
N VAL A 176 13.88 -15.62 17.67
CA VAL A 176 15.29 -15.25 17.43
C VAL A 176 15.68 -13.94 18.11
N LEU A 177 14.80 -13.33 18.88
CA LEU A 177 15.00 -12.00 19.46
C LEU A 177 16.31 -11.89 20.28
N PRO A 178 16.69 -12.84 21.15
CA PRO A 178 17.95 -12.74 21.90
C PRO A 178 19.18 -12.65 21.00
N GLU A 179 19.18 -13.35 19.87
CA GLU A 179 20.28 -13.32 18.90
C GLU A 179 20.28 -12.00 18.12
N LEU A 180 19.11 -11.54 17.65
CA LEU A 180 18.98 -10.26 16.95
C LEU A 180 19.48 -9.09 17.78
N LEU A 181 19.20 -9.06 19.05
CA LEU A 181 19.58 -7.96 19.95
C LEU A 181 21.08 -7.87 20.23
N LYS A 182 21.88 -8.86 19.83
CA LYS A 182 23.33 -8.75 19.87
C LYS A 182 23.84 -7.68 18.90
N ASP A 183 23.26 -7.60 17.70
CA ASP A 183 23.73 -6.77 16.61
C ASP A 183 22.77 -5.65 16.23
N PHE A 184 21.48 -5.75 16.56
CA PHE A 184 20.42 -4.83 16.16
C PHE A 184 19.60 -4.34 17.35
N GLN A 185 18.85 -3.28 17.12
CA GLN A 185 17.68 -2.90 17.88
C GLN A 185 16.42 -3.17 17.05
N VAL A 186 15.29 -3.44 17.69
CA VAL A 186 14.09 -3.91 17.02
C VAL A 186 12.87 -3.09 17.41
N ILE A 187 12.20 -2.51 16.42
CA ILE A 187 10.88 -1.89 16.53
C ILE A 187 9.87 -2.85 15.90
N HIS A 188 8.89 -3.32 16.67
CA HIS A 188 7.96 -4.36 16.25
C HIS A 188 6.50 -3.90 16.27
N LEU A 189 5.90 -3.68 15.09
CA LEU A 189 4.48 -3.39 14.95
C LEU A 189 3.69 -4.71 14.87
N CYS A 190 3.29 -5.21 16.03
CA CYS A 190 2.73 -6.57 16.18
C CYS A 190 1.30 -6.73 15.65
N GLY A 191 0.53 -5.63 15.54
CA GLY A 191 -0.90 -5.63 15.28
C GLY A 191 -1.75 -5.68 16.57
N LYS A 192 -3.03 -5.30 16.43
CA LYS A 192 -3.95 -5.14 17.56
C LYS A 192 -4.07 -6.42 18.40
N GLY A 193 -3.86 -6.29 19.71
CA GLY A 193 -3.97 -7.39 20.68
C GLY A 193 -2.86 -8.43 20.59
N LYS A 194 -1.73 -8.15 19.90
CA LYS A 194 -0.67 -9.15 19.64
C LYS A 194 0.69 -8.80 20.26
N THR A 195 0.74 -7.78 21.12
CA THR A 195 1.94 -7.51 21.91
C THR A 195 2.12 -8.60 22.98
N ASP A 196 3.38 -8.88 23.33
CA ASP A 196 3.75 -9.81 24.40
C ASP A 196 4.26 -9.04 25.60
N LYS A 197 3.48 -9.03 26.68
CA LYS A 197 3.81 -8.27 27.90
C LYS A 197 5.11 -8.73 28.57
N SER A 198 5.52 -9.98 28.37
CA SER A 198 6.77 -10.50 28.93
C SER A 198 8.01 -9.85 28.34
N LEU A 199 7.87 -9.24 27.14
CA LEU A 199 8.96 -8.60 26.39
C LEU A 199 9.00 -7.07 26.56
N ASN A 200 8.15 -6.47 27.39
CA ASN A 200 8.03 -5.01 27.50
C ASN A 200 9.29 -4.29 28.02
N ASN A 201 10.18 -5.00 28.73
CA ASN A 201 11.38 -4.40 29.33
C ASN A 201 12.68 -4.98 28.75
N VAL A 202 12.63 -5.55 27.55
CA VAL A 202 13.80 -6.08 26.87
C VAL A 202 14.58 -4.92 26.25
N THR A 203 15.81 -4.70 26.70
CA THR A 203 16.67 -3.63 26.17
C THR A 203 16.90 -3.80 24.66
N GLY A 204 16.70 -2.72 23.90
CA GLY A 204 16.85 -2.73 22.45
C GLY A 204 15.65 -3.29 21.68
N TYR A 205 14.57 -3.69 22.37
CA TYR A 205 13.32 -4.14 21.78
C TYR A 205 12.14 -3.30 22.23
N VAL A 206 11.36 -2.82 21.28
CA VAL A 206 10.10 -2.12 21.55
C VAL A 206 8.99 -2.64 20.64
N GLN A 207 7.80 -2.80 21.20
CA GLN A 207 6.65 -3.31 20.47
C GLN A 207 5.43 -2.39 20.61
N TYR A 208 4.68 -2.28 19.53
CA TYR A 208 3.44 -1.52 19.45
C TYR A 208 2.36 -2.34 18.77
N GLU A 209 1.10 -2.15 19.16
CA GLU A 209 -0.02 -2.72 18.40
C GLU A 209 -0.16 -2.04 17.05
N PHE A 210 -0.09 -0.72 17.05
CA PHE A 210 -0.27 0.12 15.89
C PHE A 210 0.36 1.50 16.11
N ILE A 211 0.96 2.08 15.07
CA ILE A 211 1.52 3.44 15.06
C ILE A 211 0.93 4.19 13.86
N LYS A 212 0.58 5.45 14.01
CA LYS A 212 -0.03 6.25 12.95
C LYS A 212 0.81 7.50 12.63
N GLU A 213 0.95 8.41 13.56
CA GLU A 213 1.60 9.70 13.32
C GLU A 213 3.12 9.58 13.27
N GLU A 214 3.70 8.80 14.18
CA GLU A 214 5.14 8.60 14.30
C GLU A 214 5.70 7.59 13.29
N LEU A 215 4.85 6.91 12.50
CA LEU A 215 5.29 5.88 11.55
C LEU A 215 6.37 6.41 10.59
N ARG A 216 6.27 7.66 10.15
CA ARG A 216 7.28 8.29 9.29
C ARG A 216 8.66 8.35 9.96
N ASP A 217 8.71 8.65 11.25
CA ASP A 217 9.95 8.75 12.02
C ASP A 217 10.52 7.34 12.31
N LEU A 218 9.67 6.35 12.54
CA LEU A 218 10.08 4.95 12.65
C LEU A 218 10.65 4.42 11.33
N LEU A 219 10.01 4.74 10.21
CA LEU A 219 10.53 4.41 8.88
C LEU A 219 11.87 5.10 8.60
N ALA A 220 12.03 6.35 9.03
CA ALA A 220 13.31 7.06 8.94
C ALA A 220 14.38 6.41 9.83
N ALA A 221 14.02 5.96 11.05
CA ALA A 221 14.92 5.29 11.97
C ALA A 221 15.39 3.91 11.50
N ALA A 222 14.58 3.21 10.70
CA ALA A 222 14.86 1.86 10.25
C ALA A 222 16.07 1.80 9.28
N ASP A 223 16.97 0.87 9.53
CA ASP A 223 18.08 0.50 8.63
C ASP A 223 17.69 -0.72 7.78
N LEU A 224 16.80 -1.57 8.26
CA LEU A 224 16.21 -2.71 7.59
C LEU A 224 14.72 -2.80 7.92
N ILE A 225 13.90 -3.16 6.95
CA ILE A 225 12.46 -3.38 7.17
C ILE A 225 12.11 -4.85 6.88
N ILE A 226 11.33 -5.46 7.78
CA ILE A 226 10.69 -6.76 7.55
C ILE A 226 9.19 -6.52 7.45
N SER A 227 8.57 -6.87 6.32
CA SER A 227 7.17 -6.53 6.07
C SER A 227 6.41 -7.61 5.32
N ARG A 228 5.09 -7.57 5.43
CA ARG A 228 4.20 -8.21 4.45
C ARG A 228 4.29 -7.48 3.11
N ALA A 229 3.99 -8.19 2.01
CA ALA A 229 4.11 -7.67 0.65
C ALA A 229 2.81 -7.04 0.11
N GLY A 230 2.10 -6.26 0.94
CA GLY A 230 0.96 -5.47 0.48
C GLY A 230 1.41 -4.33 -0.44
N ALA A 231 0.71 -4.11 -1.56
CA ALA A 231 1.14 -3.17 -2.61
C ALA A 231 1.48 -1.76 -2.09
N ASN A 232 0.69 -1.20 -1.17
CA ASN A 232 0.97 0.12 -0.62
C ASN A 232 2.26 0.14 0.22
N ALA A 233 2.43 -0.85 1.12
CA ALA A 233 3.58 -0.91 2.01
C ALA A 233 4.89 -1.06 1.23
N ILE A 234 4.94 -1.95 0.23
CA ILE A 234 6.16 -2.15 -0.55
C ILE A 234 6.50 -0.95 -1.43
N CYS A 235 5.49 -0.21 -1.93
CA CYS A 235 5.72 1.02 -2.66
C CYS A 235 6.22 2.16 -1.75
N GLU A 236 5.74 2.24 -0.50
CA GLU A 236 6.27 3.17 0.52
C GLU A 236 7.73 2.84 0.86
N ILE A 237 8.06 1.56 1.04
CA ILE A 237 9.42 1.06 1.30
C ILE A 237 10.36 1.39 0.13
N LEU A 238 9.90 1.16 -1.12
CA LEU A 238 10.63 1.50 -2.35
C LEU A 238 10.93 3.00 -2.42
N ALA A 239 9.91 3.84 -2.19
CA ALA A 239 10.06 5.29 -2.25
C ALA A 239 11.04 5.83 -1.20
N LEU A 240 11.07 5.23 -0.01
CA LEU A 240 12.00 5.54 1.07
C LEU A 240 13.36 4.85 0.90
N ARG A 241 13.53 4.02 -0.12
CA ARG A 241 14.76 3.26 -0.42
C ARG A 241 15.27 2.44 0.77
N LYS A 242 14.34 1.81 1.50
CA LYS A 242 14.70 1.04 2.68
C LYS A 242 14.99 -0.42 2.31
N PRO A 243 16.18 -0.94 2.60
CA PRO A 243 16.49 -2.37 2.45
C PRO A 243 15.42 -3.19 3.16
N ASN A 244 14.97 -4.28 2.54
CA ASN A 244 13.83 -4.96 3.11
C ASN A 244 13.74 -6.45 2.77
N ILE A 245 13.09 -7.17 3.68
CA ILE A 245 12.71 -8.58 3.54
C ILE A 245 11.18 -8.62 3.47
N LEU A 246 10.65 -9.15 2.39
CA LEU A 246 9.22 -9.34 2.19
C LEU A 246 8.81 -10.77 2.55
N ILE A 247 7.89 -10.89 3.47
CA ILE A 247 7.27 -12.16 3.87
C ILE A 247 5.79 -12.09 3.44
N PRO A 248 5.46 -12.53 2.21
CA PRO A 248 4.08 -12.46 1.71
C PRO A 248 3.14 -13.36 2.51
N LEU A 249 1.86 -13.04 2.51
CA LEU A 249 0.83 -13.96 2.98
C LEU A 249 0.81 -15.20 2.08
N PRO A 250 0.78 -16.42 2.65
CA PRO A 250 0.71 -17.65 1.87
C PRO A 250 -0.57 -17.71 1.02
N ALA A 251 -0.53 -18.44 -0.09
CA ALA A 251 -1.64 -18.54 -1.04
C ALA A 251 -2.95 -19.04 -0.38
N ALA A 252 -2.84 -19.90 0.65
CA ALA A 252 -3.99 -20.38 1.42
C ALA A 252 -4.70 -19.28 2.23
N ALA A 253 -3.97 -18.22 2.63
CA ALA A 253 -4.50 -17.11 3.43
C ALA A 253 -4.85 -15.88 2.59
N SER A 254 -4.49 -15.85 1.30
CA SER A 254 -4.67 -14.70 0.41
C SER A 254 -5.05 -15.16 -1.01
N ARG A 255 -5.23 -14.19 -1.92
CA ARG A 255 -5.42 -14.47 -3.36
C ARG A 255 -4.09 -14.68 -4.10
N GLY A 256 -2.97 -14.72 -3.40
CA GLY A 256 -1.64 -14.76 -4.00
C GLY A 256 -1.12 -13.40 -4.45
N ASP A 257 -1.89 -12.32 -4.33
CA ASP A 257 -1.47 -10.99 -4.78
C ASP A 257 -0.14 -10.55 -4.11
N GLN A 258 0.02 -10.84 -2.79
CA GLN A 258 1.26 -10.51 -2.08
C GLN A 258 2.47 -11.31 -2.54
N ILE A 259 2.27 -12.57 -2.94
CA ILE A 259 3.34 -13.41 -3.48
C ILE A 259 3.85 -12.79 -4.79
N LEU A 260 2.93 -12.48 -5.71
CA LEU A 260 3.26 -11.85 -6.98
C LEU A 260 3.95 -10.48 -6.79
N ASN A 261 3.47 -9.68 -5.84
CA ASN A 261 4.09 -8.39 -5.50
C ASN A 261 5.54 -8.56 -5.03
N ALA A 262 5.78 -9.52 -4.11
CA ALA A 262 7.11 -9.80 -3.59
C ALA A 262 8.06 -10.35 -4.66
N GLU A 263 7.59 -11.26 -5.51
CA GLU A 263 8.34 -11.78 -6.66
C GLU A 263 8.76 -10.69 -7.63
N SER A 264 7.86 -9.75 -7.95
CA SER A 264 8.18 -8.61 -8.81
C SER A 264 9.27 -7.72 -8.20
N PHE A 265 9.18 -7.43 -6.91
CA PHE A 265 10.16 -6.62 -6.20
C PHE A 265 11.53 -7.32 -6.07
N GLN A 266 11.52 -8.63 -5.83
CA GLN A 266 12.75 -9.44 -5.84
C GLN A 266 13.41 -9.44 -7.22
N LYS A 267 12.64 -9.67 -8.28
CA LYS A 267 13.13 -9.67 -9.67
C LYS A 267 13.77 -8.34 -10.07
N GLN A 268 13.24 -7.23 -9.55
CA GLN A 268 13.78 -5.89 -9.77
C GLN A 268 14.97 -5.54 -8.85
N GLY A 269 15.34 -6.43 -7.92
CA GLY A 269 16.43 -6.19 -6.95
C GLY A 269 16.06 -5.21 -5.83
N PHE A 270 14.77 -4.96 -5.58
CA PHE A 270 14.32 -4.02 -4.55
C PHE A 270 14.17 -4.67 -3.17
N SER A 271 13.97 -5.99 -3.13
CA SER A 271 13.64 -6.71 -1.89
C SER A 271 14.20 -8.12 -1.90
N TYR A 272 14.42 -8.67 -0.71
CA TYR A 272 14.58 -10.10 -0.52
C TYR A 272 13.21 -10.73 -0.25
N LEU A 273 12.86 -11.78 -0.96
CA LEU A 273 11.64 -12.56 -0.74
C LEU A 273 11.94 -13.76 0.16
N LEU A 274 11.30 -13.82 1.32
CA LEU A 274 11.32 -14.97 2.22
C LEU A 274 9.90 -15.53 2.38
N PRO A 275 9.57 -16.66 1.74
CA PRO A 275 8.27 -17.30 1.94
C PRO A 275 8.04 -17.69 3.40
N GLU A 276 6.81 -17.52 3.90
CA GLU A 276 6.47 -17.78 5.31
C GLU A 276 6.76 -19.24 5.71
N GLU A 277 6.49 -20.17 4.81
CA GLU A 277 6.73 -21.61 4.98
C GLU A 277 8.21 -22.02 5.03
N GLU A 278 9.10 -21.14 4.61
CA GLU A 278 10.54 -21.37 4.61
C GLU A 278 11.23 -20.80 5.84
N ILE A 279 10.51 -20.16 6.75
CA ILE A 279 11.08 -19.52 7.94
C ILE A 279 11.51 -20.60 8.94
N THR A 280 12.82 -20.72 9.15
CA THR A 280 13.45 -21.34 10.31
C THR A 280 14.24 -20.29 11.06
N ASN A 281 14.56 -20.50 12.33
CA ASN A 281 15.32 -19.54 13.13
C ASN A 281 16.67 -19.20 12.46
N GLU A 282 17.39 -20.21 11.99
CA GLU A 282 18.67 -20.05 11.30
C GLU A 282 18.51 -19.25 10.01
N LYS A 283 17.61 -19.69 9.09
CA LYS A 283 17.38 -19.03 7.81
C LYS A 283 16.93 -17.58 8.00
N PHE A 284 16.11 -17.32 9.01
CA PHE A 284 15.61 -15.97 9.30
C PHE A 284 16.75 -15.03 9.73
N LEU A 285 17.61 -15.48 10.66
CA LEU A 285 18.79 -14.73 11.10
C LEU A 285 19.77 -14.49 9.94
N ASP A 286 20.11 -15.55 9.19
CA ASP A 286 21.03 -15.46 8.05
C ASP A 286 20.50 -14.48 7.00
N THR A 287 19.20 -14.53 6.69
CA THR A 287 18.57 -13.60 5.74
C THR A 287 18.67 -12.15 6.22
N ILE A 288 18.45 -11.89 7.50
CA ILE A 288 18.53 -10.55 8.09
C ILE A 288 19.97 -10.02 7.95
N HIS A 289 20.98 -10.79 8.33
CA HIS A 289 22.37 -10.41 8.21
C HIS A 289 22.81 -10.22 6.75
N GLN A 290 22.37 -11.11 5.86
CA GLN A 290 22.64 -11.02 4.42
C GLN A 290 22.08 -9.72 3.83
N VAL A 291 20.79 -9.43 4.03
CA VAL A 291 20.15 -8.24 3.46
C VAL A 291 20.74 -6.97 4.07
N TYR A 292 21.04 -6.98 5.37
CA TYR A 292 21.68 -5.83 6.01
C TYR A 292 23.09 -5.58 5.48
N SER A 293 23.89 -6.63 5.27
CA SER A 293 25.24 -6.49 4.69
C SER A 293 25.22 -5.95 3.26
N ASP A 294 24.22 -6.32 2.45
CA ASP A 294 24.02 -5.90 1.05
C ASP A 294 23.10 -4.66 0.90
N ARG A 295 22.81 -3.95 1.99
CA ARG A 295 21.84 -2.85 2.03
C ARG A 295 22.11 -1.74 1.02
N GLU A 296 23.35 -1.42 0.75
CA GLU A 296 23.74 -0.36 -0.20
C GLU A 296 23.36 -0.72 -1.64
N ASN A 297 23.48 -2.00 -2.01
CA ASN A 297 23.05 -2.49 -3.31
C ASN A 297 21.52 -2.38 -3.46
N TYR A 298 20.74 -2.81 -2.46
CA TYR A 298 19.28 -2.62 -2.47
C TYR A 298 18.91 -1.14 -2.61
N GLN A 299 19.55 -0.25 -1.86
CA GLN A 299 19.30 1.19 -1.94
C GLN A 299 19.60 1.75 -3.34
N LYS A 300 20.70 1.32 -3.95
CA LYS A 300 21.09 1.72 -5.32
C LYS A 300 20.08 1.23 -6.35
N GLN A 301 19.63 -0.02 -6.27
CA GLN A 301 18.60 -0.57 -7.16
C GLN A 301 17.28 0.20 -7.03
N MET A 302 16.82 0.45 -5.80
CA MET A 302 15.61 1.22 -5.55
C MET A 302 15.73 2.68 -6.02
N ALA A 303 16.91 3.29 -5.93
CA ALA A 303 17.16 4.65 -6.40
C ALA A 303 17.03 4.79 -7.93
N SER A 304 17.30 3.74 -8.68
CA SER A 304 17.18 3.72 -10.15
C SER A 304 15.74 3.51 -10.64
N SER A 305 14.79 3.23 -9.73
CA SER A 305 13.41 2.95 -10.09
C SER A 305 12.67 4.19 -10.57
N GLN A 306 12.00 4.08 -11.72
CA GLN A 306 11.10 5.12 -12.25
C GLN A 306 9.75 5.16 -11.50
N GLN A 307 9.42 4.12 -10.72
CA GLN A 307 8.15 4.01 -9.98
C GLN A 307 8.02 5.01 -8.82
N ASN A 308 9.10 5.73 -8.50
CA ASN A 308 9.12 6.78 -7.47
C ASN A 308 8.57 8.13 -7.96
N GLN A 309 8.16 8.24 -9.22
CA GLN A 309 7.69 9.50 -9.84
C GLN A 309 6.18 9.54 -10.06
N ALA A 310 5.40 8.77 -9.30
CA ALA A 310 3.98 8.62 -9.53
C ALA A 310 3.19 9.93 -9.44
N ILE A 311 3.50 10.80 -8.47
CA ILE A 311 2.78 12.07 -8.29
C ILE A 311 2.97 13.00 -9.49
N PRO A 312 4.19 13.34 -9.95
CA PRO A 312 4.36 14.17 -11.14
C PRO A 312 3.74 13.53 -12.39
N ILE A 313 3.94 12.24 -12.63
CA ILE A 313 3.36 11.56 -13.79
C ILE A 313 1.83 11.66 -13.79
N ILE A 314 1.18 11.42 -12.65
CA ILE A 314 -0.29 11.48 -12.57
C ILE A 314 -0.77 12.94 -12.68
N ALA A 315 -0.07 13.91 -12.10
CA ALA A 315 -0.40 15.32 -12.22
C ALA A 315 -0.33 15.78 -13.68
N ASP A 316 0.76 15.46 -14.38
CA ASP A 316 0.91 15.79 -15.80
C ASP A 316 -0.20 15.18 -16.67
N LEU A 317 -0.62 13.95 -16.37
CA LEU A 317 -1.75 13.31 -17.07
C LEU A 317 -3.08 14.01 -16.79
N ILE A 318 -3.29 14.49 -15.57
CA ILE A 318 -4.49 15.27 -15.20
C ILE A 318 -4.49 16.58 -16.00
N ASP A 319 -3.38 17.32 -16.00
CA ASP A 319 -3.27 18.61 -16.70
C ASP A 319 -3.44 18.44 -18.22
N GLN A 320 -2.83 17.41 -18.80
CA GLN A 320 -3.02 17.09 -20.24
C GLN A 320 -4.47 16.82 -20.61
N LEU A 321 -5.21 16.09 -19.78
CA LEU A 321 -6.60 15.72 -20.05
C LEU A 321 -7.58 16.84 -19.70
N ALA A 322 -7.22 17.75 -18.78
CA ALA A 322 -8.02 18.92 -18.42
C ALA A 322 -7.94 20.03 -19.47
N SER A 323 -6.88 20.04 -20.29
CA SER A 323 -6.64 21.06 -21.31
C SER A 323 -7.33 20.77 -22.66
N VAL A 324 -8.02 19.65 -22.79
CA VAL A 324 -8.73 19.20 -24.00
C VAL A 324 -10.23 19.43 -23.84
#